data_ff072b64d05ad86b56f548a6ba0fb343
#
_entry.id   ff072b64d05ad86b56f548a6ba0fb343
#
_cell.length_a   1.000
_cell.length_b   1.000
_cell.length_c   1.000
_cell.angle_alpha   90.00
_cell.angle_beta   90.00
_cell.angle_gamma   90.00
#
_symmetry.space_group_name_H-M   'P 1'
#
loop_
_entity.id
_entity.type
_entity.pdbx_description
1 polymer ?
#
loop_
_entity_poly.entity_id
_entity_poly.type
_entity_poly.pdbx_seq_one_letter_code
_entity_poly.pdbx_strand_id
1 'polypeptide(L)'
;MPKDPLPEFKNTWTVLTNALETLRQTDQAAFEAVKNILPQTGNKLPALMLSFMHAAAQGVSFTSFIGEANVSALRATEKGERLLKRLEKEFSASPKKATDGQNTWKGWDIPFLSGSVVEPVSLYLQRPSDGDLQRNASLKNQRGVRFVLDLNLTKLGRLQMEGLARRTERRFDLILRHRNDLPSSFDARVQSIFVQTLSALNYTGTIKVDQTNDFIVFTPHQDNEIKRGVLV
;
A
#
# COMPACT_ATOMS: atom_id res chain seq x y z
N MET A 1 -6.68 30.91 0.09
CA MET A 1 -6.29 29.63 0.68
C MET A 1 -5.48 28.88 -0.36
N PRO A 2 -4.21 28.55 -0.11
CA PRO A 2 -3.44 27.75 -1.06
C PRO A 2 -4.09 26.37 -1.14
N LYS A 3 -4.42 25.94 -2.35
CA LYS A 3 -4.76 24.55 -2.61
C LYS A 3 -3.46 23.76 -2.42
N ASP A 4 -3.36 23.00 -1.31
CA ASP A 4 -2.33 21.96 -1.23
C ASP A 4 -2.46 21.09 -2.47
N PRO A 5 -1.38 20.95 -3.26
CA PRO A 5 -1.40 19.99 -4.34
C PRO A 5 -1.65 18.64 -3.70
N LEU A 6 -2.80 18.05 -4.00
CA LEU A 6 -3.04 16.63 -3.72
C LEU A 6 -1.81 15.88 -4.22
N PRO A 7 -1.16 15.02 -3.41
CA PRO A 7 -0.16 14.13 -3.95
C PRO A 7 -0.85 13.46 -5.13
N GLU A 8 -0.28 13.65 -6.32
CA GLU A 8 -0.76 12.96 -7.50
C GLU A 8 -0.67 11.47 -7.19
N PHE A 9 -1.78 10.88 -6.75
CA PHE A 9 -1.95 9.44 -6.86
C PHE A 9 -1.85 9.16 -8.35
N LYS A 10 -0.62 8.90 -8.81
CA LYS A 10 -0.41 8.45 -10.17
C LYS A 10 -1.38 7.31 -10.35
N ASN A 11 -2.15 7.33 -11.44
CA ASN A 11 -3.02 6.23 -11.84
C ASN A 11 -2.15 5.00 -12.16
N THR A 12 -1.51 4.45 -11.11
CA THR A 12 -0.49 3.43 -11.22
C THR A 12 -1.06 2.14 -11.77
N TRP A 13 -2.35 1.86 -11.56
CA TRP A 13 -2.93 0.58 -11.96
C TRP A 13 -3.99 0.68 -13.07
N THR A 14 -3.98 1.76 -13.86
CA THR A 14 -4.91 1.91 -15.01
C THR A 14 -4.72 0.79 -16.02
N VAL A 15 -3.48 0.33 -16.24
CA VAL A 15 -3.20 -0.76 -17.17
C VAL A 15 -3.77 -2.08 -16.66
N LEU A 16 -3.69 -2.34 -15.36
CA LEU A 16 -4.28 -3.52 -14.74
C LEU A 16 -5.81 -3.50 -14.81
N THR A 17 -6.45 -2.34 -14.58
CA THR A 17 -7.89 -2.18 -14.79
C THR A 17 -8.30 -2.54 -16.22
N ASN A 18 -7.57 -2.04 -17.21
CA ASN A 18 -7.85 -2.33 -18.62
C ASN A 18 -7.61 -3.82 -18.95
N ALA A 19 -6.58 -4.44 -18.35
CA ALA A 19 -6.31 -5.86 -18.55
C ALA A 19 -7.44 -6.73 -17.96
N LEU A 20 -7.92 -6.41 -16.77
CA LEU A 20 -9.05 -7.10 -16.15
C LEU A 20 -10.32 -6.95 -16.97
N GLU A 21 -10.62 -5.75 -17.47
CA GLU A 21 -11.79 -5.53 -18.32
C GLU A 21 -11.69 -6.31 -19.64
N THR A 22 -10.50 -6.37 -20.23
CA THR A 22 -10.25 -7.18 -21.44
C THR A 22 -10.50 -8.66 -21.15
N LEU A 23 -9.94 -9.21 -20.06
CA LEU A 23 -10.16 -10.61 -19.65
C LEU A 23 -11.64 -10.88 -19.38
N ARG A 24 -12.33 -9.97 -18.70
CA ARG A 24 -13.77 -10.11 -18.43
C ARG A 24 -14.60 -10.31 -19.69
N GLN A 25 -14.18 -9.70 -20.80
CA GLN A 25 -14.88 -9.78 -22.10
C GLN A 25 -14.46 -10.99 -22.92
N THR A 26 -13.23 -11.50 -22.75
CA THR A 26 -12.64 -12.52 -23.63
C THR A 26 -12.43 -13.88 -22.95
N ASP A 27 -12.15 -13.89 -21.64
CA ASP A 27 -11.88 -15.10 -20.87
C ASP A 27 -12.29 -14.92 -19.40
N GLN A 28 -13.51 -15.30 -19.08
CA GLN A 28 -14.06 -15.16 -17.72
C GLN A 28 -13.28 -15.98 -16.69
N ALA A 29 -12.73 -17.13 -17.04
CA ALA A 29 -11.96 -17.96 -16.11
C ALA A 29 -10.65 -17.28 -15.72
N ALA A 30 -9.92 -16.73 -16.70
CA ALA A 30 -8.72 -15.97 -16.45
C ALA A 30 -9.00 -14.67 -15.68
N PHE A 31 -10.13 -13.99 -15.96
CA PHE A 31 -10.56 -12.82 -15.18
C PHE A 31 -10.74 -13.16 -13.70
N GLU A 32 -11.51 -14.21 -13.36
CA GLU A 32 -11.73 -14.62 -11.98
C GLU A 32 -10.42 -15.10 -11.30
N ALA A 33 -9.55 -15.79 -12.03
CA ALA A 33 -8.26 -16.22 -11.50
C ALA A 33 -7.37 -15.03 -11.12
N VAL A 34 -7.20 -14.04 -12.00
CA VAL A 34 -6.42 -12.82 -11.71
C VAL A 34 -7.07 -12.00 -10.60
N LYS A 35 -8.38 -11.83 -10.63
CA LYS A 35 -9.14 -11.13 -9.60
C LYS A 35 -8.92 -11.72 -8.20
N ASN A 36 -8.88 -13.06 -8.09
CA ASN A 36 -8.76 -13.76 -6.81
C ASN A 36 -7.38 -13.64 -6.15
N ILE A 37 -6.34 -13.28 -6.89
CA ILE A 37 -5.00 -13.03 -6.35
C ILE A 37 -4.76 -11.56 -6.01
N LEU A 38 -5.61 -10.64 -6.47
CA LEU A 38 -5.50 -9.22 -6.16
C LEU A 38 -6.08 -8.89 -4.78
N PRO A 39 -5.45 -7.98 -4.03
CA PRO A 39 -6.02 -7.44 -2.81
C PRO A 39 -7.41 -6.85 -3.06
N GLN A 40 -8.39 -7.30 -2.33
CA GLN A 40 -9.79 -6.85 -2.39
C GLN A 40 -10.44 -6.96 -1.01
N THR A 41 -11.59 -6.32 -0.83
CA THR A 41 -12.34 -6.39 0.44
C THR A 41 -12.67 -7.83 0.81
N GLY A 42 -12.46 -8.18 2.08
CA GLY A 42 -12.77 -9.50 2.62
C GLY A 42 -11.72 -10.02 3.60
N ASN A 43 -11.99 -11.21 4.12
CA ASN A 43 -11.13 -11.85 5.14
C ASN A 43 -9.74 -12.25 4.63
N LYS A 44 -9.55 -12.36 3.32
CA LYS A 44 -8.27 -12.69 2.67
C LYS A 44 -7.39 -11.46 2.40
N LEU A 45 -7.91 -10.23 2.57
CA LEU A 45 -7.18 -9.00 2.24
C LEU A 45 -5.76 -8.95 2.84
N PRO A 46 -5.53 -9.22 4.14
CA PRO A 46 -4.18 -9.16 4.70
C PRO A 46 -3.22 -10.14 4.04
N ALA A 47 -3.68 -11.35 3.75
CA ALA A 47 -2.86 -12.39 3.10
C ALA A 47 -2.50 -12.00 1.66
N LEU A 48 -3.47 -11.46 0.90
CA LEU A 48 -3.25 -11.01 -0.48
C LEU A 48 -2.30 -9.81 -0.54
N MET A 49 -2.44 -8.85 0.38
CA MET A 49 -1.49 -7.73 0.47
C MET A 49 -0.07 -8.21 0.78
N LEU A 50 0.09 -9.12 1.75
CA LEU A 50 1.39 -9.68 2.09
C LEU A 50 1.99 -10.47 0.93
N SER A 51 1.19 -11.25 0.21
CA SER A 51 1.63 -12.00 -0.98
C SER A 51 2.14 -11.07 -2.07
N PHE A 52 1.39 -9.99 -2.38
CA PHE A 52 1.80 -8.98 -3.34
C PHE A 52 3.11 -8.30 -2.92
N MET A 53 3.18 -7.83 -1.67
CA MET A 53 4.38 -7.17 -1.14
C MET A 53 5.60 -8.08 -1.15
N HIS A 54 5.42 -9.35 -0.82
CA HIS A 54 6.50 -10.34 -0.85
C HIS A 54 7.02 -10.54 -2.27
N ALA A 55 6.13 -10.76 -3.24
CA ALA A 55 6.48 -10.93 -4.64
C ALA A 55 7.24 -9.70 -5.18
N ALA A 56 6.73 -8.50 -4.94
CA ALA A 56 7.37 -7.25 -5.35
C ALA A 56 8.75 -7.06 -4.68
N ALA A 57 8.87 -7.38 -3.38
CA ALA A 57 10.13 -7.25 -2.64
C ALA A 57 11.21 -8.25 -3.07
N GLN A 58 10.82 -9.41 -3.59
CA GLN A 58 11.73 -10.44 -4.11
C GLN A 58 12.08 -10.24 -5.59
N GLY A 59 11.53 -9.21 -6.24
CA GLY A 59 11.74 -8.97 -7.66
C GLY A 59 11.09 -10.04 -8.55
N VAL A 60 10.04 -10.71 -8.06
CA VAL A 60 9.23 -11.62 -8.86
C VAL A 60 8.59 -10.82 -9.99
N SER A 61 8.58 -11.36 -11.22
CA SER A 61 7.92 -10.71 -12.34
C SER A 61 6.40 -10.70 -12.17
N PHE A 62 5.71 -9.72 -12.74
CA PHE A 62 4.24 -9.69 -12.72
C PHE A 62 3.66 -10.94 -13.40
N THR A 63 4.28 -11.37 -14.51
CA THR A 63 3.87 -12.58 -15.24
C THR A 63 3.96 -13.83 -14.36
N SER A 64 5.03 -13.98 -13.57
CA SER A 64 5.14 -15.07 -12.61
C SER A 64 4.13 -14.94 -11.45
N PHE A 65 3.84 -13.73 -11.02
CA PHE A 65 2.87 -13.47 -9.95
C PHE A 65 1.44 -13.88 -10.34
N ILE A 66 1.01 -13.55 -11.56
CA ILE A 66 -0.33 -13.93 -12.05
C ILE A 66 -0.42 -15.37 -12.58
N GLY A 67 0.69 -16.00 -12.90
CA GLY A 67 0.79 -17.38 -13.40
C GLY A 67 0.60 -17.52 -14.91
N GLU A 68 1.23 -18.54 -15.50
CA GLU A 68 1.35 -18.72 -16.95
C GLU A 68 0.00 -18.86 -17.67
N ALA A 69 -0.97 -19.53 -17.05
CA ALA A 69 -2.31 -19.67 -17.66
C ALA A 69 -2.97 -18.30 -17.90
N ASN A 70 -2.86 -17.37 -16.92
CA ASN A 70 -3.43 -16.02 -17.04
C ASN A 70 -2.61 -15.15 -18.00
N VAL A 71 -1.29 -15.35 -18.05
CA VAL A 71 -0.41 -14.72 -19.05
C VAL A 71 -0.81 -15.14 -20.46
N SER A 72 -1.04 -16.43 -20.68
CA SER A 72 -1.46 -16.96 -22.00
C SER A 72 -2.83 -16.42 -22.41
N ALA A 73 -3.79 -16.34 -21.49
CA ALA A 73 -5.08 -15.75 -21.75
C ALA A 73 -4.99 -14.26 -22.15
N LEU A 74 -4.13 -13.49 -21.46
CA LEU A 74 -3.87 -12.09 -21.84
C LEU A 74 -3.19 -11.99 -23.22
N ARG A 75 -2.18 -12.83 -23.50
CA ARG A 75 -1.49 -12.86 -24.82
C ARG A 75 -2.41 -13.15 -25.98
N ALA A 76 -3.44 -13.96 -25.77
CA ALA A 76 -4.44 -14.25 -26.78
C ALA A 76 -5.28 -13.04 -27.19
N THR A 77 -5.25 -11.96 -26.44
CA THR A 77 -5.98 -10.73 -26.76
C THR A 77 -5.16 -9.81 -27.67
N GLU A 78 -5.82 -9.00 -28.50
CA GLU A 78 -5.20 -8.08 -29.48
C GLU A 78 -4.12 -7.16 -28.86
N LYS A 79 -4.31 -6.74 -27.60
CA LYS A 79 -3.40 -5.81 -26.90
C LYS A 79 -2.59 -6.48 -25.79
N GLY A 80 -2.67 -7.80 -25.66
CA GLY A 80 -2.18 -8.54 -24.50
C GLY A 80 -0.69 -8.37 -24.23
N GLU A 81 0.16 -8.52 -25.25
CA GLU A 81 1.61 -8.33 -25.08
C GLU A 81 1.98 -6.90 -24.63
N ARG A 82 1.28 -5.88 -25.14
CA ARG A 82 1.50 -4.49 -24.72
C ARG A 82 1.05 -4.27 -23.27
N LEU A 83 -0.08 -4.85 -22.89
CA LEU A 83 -0.58 -4.80 -21.52
C LEU A 83 0.40 -5.47 -20.54
N LEU A 84 0.87 -6.68 -20.85
CA LEU A 84 1.82 -7.42 -20.03
C LEU A 84 3.13 -6.65 -19.82
N LYS A 85 3.73 -6.08 -20.88
CA LYS A 85 4.95 -5.26 -20.76
C LYS A 85 4.76 -4.04 -19.86
N ARG A 86 3.61 -3.39 -19.93
CA ARG A 86 3.31 -2.23 -19.07
C ARG A 86 3.03 -2.64 -17.63
N LEU A 87 2.31 -3.74 -17.41
CA LEU A 87 2.07 -4.30 -16.09
C LEU A 87 3.37 -4.72 -15.40
N GLU A 88 4.28 -5.35 -16.14
CA GLU A 88 5.61 -5.69 -15.65
C GLU A 88 6.38 -4.45 -15.17
N LYS A 89 6.33 -3.37 -15.94
CA LYS A 89 6.96 -2.10 -15.55
C LYS A 89 6.32 -1.49 -14.30
N GLU A 90 5.00 -1.51 -14.19
CA GLU A 90 4.29 -0.99 -13.01
C GLU A 90 4.61 -1.82 -11.76
N PHE A 91 4.64 -3.14 -11.88
CA PHE A 91 4.95 -4.06 -10.79
C PHE A 91 6.41 -3.93 -10.32
N SER A 92 7.36 -3.84 -11.24
CA SER A 92 8.79 -3.72 -10.94
C SER A 92 9.18 -2.38 -10.32
N ALA A 93 8.32 -1.36 -10.41
CA ALA A 93 8.56 -0.07 -9.79
C ALA A 93 8.38 -0.09 -8.24
N SER A 94 7.98 -1.21 -7.66
CA SER A 94 7.76 -1.41 -6.23
C SER A 94 8.74 -2.49 -5.70
N PRO A 95 9.34 -2.36 -4.51
CA PRO A 95 9.20 -1.26 -3.56
C PRO A 95 10.05 -0.03 -3.92
N LYS A 96 9.61 1.13 -3.47
CA LYS A 96 10.30 2.42 -3.65
C LYS A 96 10.79 2.98 -2.30
N LYS A 97 11.88 3.76 -2.33
CA LYS A 97 12.28 4.56 -1.18
C LYS A 97 11.47 5.86 -1.17
N ALA A 98 10.96 6.24 -0.01
CA ALA A 98 10.22 7.46 0.20
C ALA A 98 10.68 8.17 1.47
N THR A 99 10.38 9.45 1.61
CA THR A 99 10.65 10.23 2.83
C THR A 99 9.43 11.08 3.19
N ASP A 100 9.20 11.25 4.49
CA ASP A 100 8.25 12.20 5.08
C ASP A 100 8.92 13.54 5.45
N GLY A 101 10.16 13.77 4.98
CA GLY A 101 11.01 14.90 5.31
C GLY A 101 11.92 14.66 6.52
N GLN A 102 11.61 13.71 7.38
CA GLN A 102 12.41 13.38 8.57
C GLN A 102 12.96 11.95 8.54
N ASN A 103 12.20 11.02 7.97
CA ASN A 103 12.49 9.59 8.01
C ASN A 103 12.48 8.99 6.62
N THR A 104 13.24 7.90 6.45
CA THR A 104 13.21 7.07 5.25
C THR A 104 12.25 5.90 5.44
N TRP A 105 11.45 5.66 4.41
CA TRP A 105 10.43 4.64 4.38
C TRP A 105 10.61 3.72 3.17
N LYS A 106 10.18 2.48 3.30
CA LYS A 106 9.94 1.61 2.14
C LYS A 106 8.47 1.72 1.76
N GLY A 107 8.19 2.05 0.50
CA GLY A 107 6.86 2.25 -0.03
C GLY A 107 6.48 1.19 -1.05
N TRP A 108 5.21 0.78 -1.06
CA TRP A 108 4.58 -0.09 -2.06
C TRP A 108 3.31 0.55 -2.54
N ASP A 109 3.11 0.56 -3.86
CA ASP A 109 1.81 0.84 -4.45
C ASP A 109 1.13 -0.50 -4.74
N ILE A 110 0.12 -0.82 -3.98
CA ILE A 110 -0.57 -2.10 -3.99
C ILE A 110 -1.84 -1.95 -4.83
N PRO A 111 -2.10 -2.81 -5.82
CA PRO A 111 -3.36 -2.80 -6.55
C PRO A 111 -4.48 -3.31 -5.66
N PHE A 112 -5.45 -2.46 -5.37
CA PHE A 112 -6.62 -2.83 -4.59
C PHE A 112 -7.85 -2.86 -5.49
N LEU A 113 -8.48 -4.01 -5.60
CA LEU A 113 -9.67 -4.16 -6.42
C LEU A 113 -10.92 -3.70 -5.65
N SER A 114 -11.49 -2.60 -6.10
CA SER A 114 -12.74 -2.01 -5.60
C SER A 114 -13.84 -2.16 -6.65
N GLY A 115 -14.64 -3.21 -6.53
CA GLY A 115 -15.63 -3.55 -7.56
C GLY A 115 -14.97 -3.97 -8.87
N SER A 116 -15.07 -3.16 -9.92
CA SER A 116 -14.45 -3.38 -11.23
C SER A 116 -13.20 -2.53 -11.50
N VAL A 117 -12.84 -1.67 -10.57
CA VAL A 117 -11.71 -0.73 -10.71
C VAL A 117 -10.57 -1.12 -9.79
N VAL A 118 -9.34 -1.03 -10.28
CA VAL A 118 -8.16 -1.18 -9.44
C VAL A 118 -7.72 0.20 -8.95
N GLU A 119 -7.82 0.39 -7.65
CA GLU A 119 -7.40 1.62 -6.97
C GLU A 119 -6.00 1.45 -6.38
N PRO A 120 -5.13 2.44 -6.43
CA PRO A 120 -3.83 2.38 -5.78
C PRO A 120 -3.99 2.52 -4.27
N VAL A 121 -3.36 1.60 -3.53
CA VAL A 121 -3.18 1.69 -2.09
C VAL A 121 -1.69 1.83 -1.83
N SER A 122 -1.27 2.98 -1.29
CA SER A 122 0.14 3.19 -0.96
C SER A 122 0.39 2.76 0.49
N LEU A 123 1.26 1.77 0.67
CA LEU A 123 1.72 1.32 1.98
C LEU A 123 3.17 1.72 2.18
N TYR A 124 3.45 2.40 3.26
CA TYR A 124 4.80 2.78 3.68
C TYR A 124 5.14 2.09 4.99
N LEU A 125 6.32 1.50 5.06
CA LEU A 125 6.84 0.85 6.25
C LEU A 125 8.16 1.49 6.68
N GLN A 126 8.29 1.75 7.98
CA GLN A 126 9.51 2.18 8.62
C GLN A 126 9.86 1.21 9.75
N ARG A 127 11.10 0.76 9.73
CA ARG A 127 11.71 0.05 10.87
C ARG A 127 12.89 0.88 11.33
N PRO A 128 12.96 1.27 12.60
CA PRO A 128 14.16 1.90 13.14
C PRO A 128 15.33 0.94 12.95
N SER A 129 16.44 1.44 12.38
CA SER A 129 17.68 0.66 12.31
C SER A 129 18.34 0.61 13.70
N ASP A 130 19.15 -0.41 13.98
CA ASP A 130 19.89 -0.49 15.24
C ASP A 130 20.82 0.73 15.43
N GLY A 131 21.34 1.30 14.33
CA GLY A 131 22.12 2.53 14.36
C GLY A 131 21.33 3.76 14.75
N ASP A 132 20.08 3.87 14.34
CA ASP A 132 19.18 4.96 14.72
C ASP A 132 18.80 4.86 16.21
N LEU A 133 18.60 3.63 16.70
CA LEU A 133 18.33 3.35 18.11
C LEU A 133 19.51 3.69 19.03
N GLN A 134 20.74 3.61 18.53
CA GLN A 134 21.94 4.01 19.30
C GLN A 134 22.15 5.52 19.33
N ARG A 135 21.81 6.22 18.24
CA ARG A 135 22.01 7.67 18.11
C ARG A 135 20.92 8.49 18.80
N ASN A 136 19.76 7.94 19.01
CA ASN A 136 18.61 8.68 19.52
C ASN A 136 17.91 7.91 20.64
N ALA A 137 18.16 8.31 21.90
CA ALA A 137 17.58 7.66 23.08
C ALA A 137 16.04 7.67 23.08
N SER A 138 15.41 8.66 22.44
CA SER A 138 13.94 8.72 22.30
C SER A 138 13.40 7.64 21.36
N LEU A 139 14.20 7.12 20.43
CA LEU A 139 13.79 6.02 19.55
C LEU A 139 13.88 4.64 20.22
N LYS A 140 14.61 4.51 21.34
CA LYS A 140 14.65 3.25 22.12
C LYS A 140 13.27 2.81 22.62
N ASN A 141 12.40 3.77 22.92
CA ASN A 141 11.02 3.51 23.32
C ASN A 141 10.08 3.26 22.11
N GLN A 142 10.57 3.44 20.88
CA GLN A 142 9.81 3.21 19.64
C GLN A 142 10.20 1.92 18.94
N ARG A 143 10.69 0.91 19.67
CA ARG A 143 10.95 -0.43 19.10
C ARG A 143 9.66 -1.00 18.53
N GLY A 144 9.48 -0.84 17.21
CA GLY A 144 8.28 -1.29 16.54
C GLY A 144 8.36 -1.07 15.03
N VAL A 145 7.34 -1.52 14.35
CA VAL A 145 7.13 -1.24 12.93
C VAL A 145 6.10 -0.12 12.83
N ARG A 146 6.50 1.03 12.29
CA ARG A 146 5.56 2.07 11.86
C ARG A 146 5.11 1.77 10.45
N PHE A 147 3.84 1.99 10.18
CA PHE A 147 3.32 1.96 8.83
C PHE A 147 2.38 3.12 8.59
N VAL A 148 2.29 3.52 7.34
CA VAL A 148 1.25 4.42 6.85
C VAL A 148 0.62 3.77 5.64
N LEU A 149 -0.71 3.62 5.68
CA LEU A 149 -1.53 3.16 4.57
C LEU A 149 -2.33 4.35 4.06
N ASP A 150 -2.11 4.73 2.82
CA ASP A 150 -2.79 5.87 2.17
C ASP A 150 -3.70 5.35 1.06
N LEU A 151 -4.98 5.70 1.15
CA LEU A 151 -6.06 5.23 0.30
C LEU A 151 -6.82 6.45 -0.23
N ASN A 152 -7.23 6.39 -1.49
CA ASN A 152 -8.17 7.36 -2.03
C ASN A 152 -9.36 6.60 -2.64
N LEU A 153 -10.38 6.40 -1.82
CA LEU A 153 -11.54 5.60 -2.19
C LEU A 153 -12.60 6.49 -2.87
N THR A 154 -13.15 6.03 -3.97
CA THR A 154 -14.13 6.77 -4.78
C THR A 154 -15.30 7.30 -3.97
N LYS A 155 -15.77 6.54 -2.97
CA LYS A 155 -16.96 6.92 -2.16
C LYS A 155 -16.62 7.66 -0.87
N LEU A 156 -15.47 7.38 -0.27
CA LEU A 156 -15.08 7.92 1.05
C LEU A 156 -14.05 9.04 0.95
N GLY A 157 -13.43 9.21 -0.22
CA GLY A 157 -12.32 10.14 -0.41
C GLY A 157 -11.02 9.61 0.19
N ARG A 158 -10.12 10.51 0.54
CA ARG A 158 -8.83 10.16 1.11
C ARG A 158 -8.95 9.71 2.54
N LEU A 159 -8.39 8.54 2.81
CA LEU A 159 -8.20 7.95 4.13
C LEU A 159 -6.71 7.65 4.32
N GLN A 160 -6.18 7.91 5.50
CA GLN A 160 -4.82 7.54 5.84
C GLN A 160 -4.79 6.87 7.22
N MET A 161 -4.21 5.69 7.29
CA MET A 161 -4.01 4.95 8.54
C MET A 161 -2.53 4.97 8.89
N GLU A 162 -2.20 5.58 10.03
CA GLU A 162 -0.86 5.50 10.59
C GLU A 162 -0.88 4.58 11.81
N GLY A 163 -0.04 3.57 11.80
CA GLY A 163 0.03 2.60 12.89
C GLY A 163 1.44 2.37 13.41
N LEU A 164 1.52 2.01 14.70
CA LEU A 164 2.74 1.59 15.36
C LEU A 164 2.50 0.25 16.05
N ALA A 165 3.17 -0.79 15.55
CA ALA A 165 3.10 -2.14 16.11
C ALA A 165 4.36 -2.43 16.93
N ARG A 166 4.21 -2.65 18.24
CA ARG A 166 5.26 -3.09 19.16
C ARG A 166 5.03 -4.54 19.58
N ARG A 167 5.66 -5.45 18.86
CA ARG A 167 5.42 -6.89 19.01
C ARG A 167 5.78 -7.41 20.41
N THR A 168 6.88 -6.95 20.99
CA THR A 168 7.34 -7.37 22.33
C THR A 168 6.38 -6.93 23.43
N GLU A 169 5.76 -5.77 23.28
CA GLU A 169 4.78 -5.22 24.22
C GLU A 169 3.36 -5.69 23.93
N ARG A 170 3.16 -6.42 22.82
CA ARG A 170 1.83 -6.75 22.26
C ARG A 170 0.93 -5.52 22.19
N ARG A 171 1.49 -4.42 21.71
CA ARG A 171 0.80 -3.14 21.61
C ARG A 171 0.71 -2.69 20.15
N PHE A 172 -0.48 -2.19 19.78
CA PHE A 172 -0.76 -1.65 18.47
C PHE A 172 -1.59 -0.37 18.60
N ASP A 173 -1.00 0.75 18.22
CA ASP A 173 -1.67 2.06 18.24
C ASP A 173 -1.94 2.50 16.80
N LEU A 174 -3.11 3.08 16.54
CA LEU A 174 -3.58 3.47 15.21
C LEU A 174 -4.17 4.88 15.22
N ILE A 175 -3.85 5.66 14.21
CA ILE A 175 -4.53 6.91 13.87
C ILE A 175 -5.15 6.74 12.50
N LEU A 176 -6.45 6.94 12.38
CA LEU A 176 -7.18 6.99 11.12
C LEU A 176 -7.54 8.43 10.82
N ARG A 177 -6.94 8.98 9.76
CA ARG A 177 -7.25 10.33 9.26
C ARG A 177 -8.20 10.22 8.08
N HIS A 178 -9.17 11.11 8.02
CA HIS A 178 -10.07 11.25 6.88
C HIS A 178 -10.34 12.72 6.58
N ARG A 179 -10.62 13.03 5.31
CA ARG A 179 -10.92 14.41 4.88
C ARG A 179 -12.40 14.70 4.88
N ASN A 180 -13.19 13.81 4.29
CA ASN A 180 -14.61 14.01 4.08
C ASN A 180 -15.43 13.62 5.30
N ASP A 181 -16.63 14.15 5.42
CA ASP A 181 -17.59 13.68 6.40
C ASP A 181 -17.90 12.19 6.15
N LEU A 182 -17.81 11.41 7.22
CA LEU A 182 -18.13 9.99 7.20
C LEU A 182 -19.47 9.76 7.89
N PRO A 183 -20.17 8.64 7.61
CA PRO A 183 -21.40 8.31 8.32
C PRO A 183 -21.22 8.34 9.84
N SER A 184 -22.20 8.85 10.58
CA SER A 184 -22.13 9.02 12.04
C SER A 184 -21.79 7.73 12.82
N SER A 185 -22.13 6.58 12.24
CA SER A 185 -21.79 5.27 12.82
C SER A 185 -20.37 4.78 12.50
N PHE A 186 -19.62 5.50 11.68
CA PHE A 186 -18.31 5.04 11.19
C PHE A 186 -17.30 4.89 12.32
N ASP A 187 -17.14 5.91 13.15
CA ASP A 187 -16.18 5.91 14.25
C ASP A 187 -16.45 4.79 15.25
N ALA A 188 -17.70 4.61 15.65
CA ALA A 188 -18.10 3.55 16.56
C ALA A 188 -17.83 2.16 15.98
N ARG A 189 -18.09 1.96 14.68
CA ARG A 189 -17.82 0.69 14.00
C ARG A 189 -16.32 0.41 13.90
N VAL A 190 -15.53 1.40 13.52
CA VAL A 190 -14.07 1.27 13.42
C VAL A 190 -13.47 0.96 14.78
N GLN A 191 -13.88 1.66 15.83
CA GLN A 191 -13.44 1.39 17.21
C GLN A 191 -13.83 -0.02 17.66
N SER A 192 -15.06 -0.46 17.38
CA SER A 192 -15.52 -1.81 17.75
C SER A 192 -14.68 -2.89 17.04
N ILE A 193 -14.46 -2.75 15.72
CA ILE A 193 -13.63 -3.70 14.96
C ILE A 193 -12.19 -3.72 15.51
N PHE A 194 -11.63 -2.55 15.80
CA PHE A 194 -10.28 -2.42 16.33
C PHE A 194 -10.13 -3.15 17.67
N VAL A 195 -11.01 -2.89 18.62
CA VAL A 195 -10.99 -3.52 19.94
C VAL A 195 -11.16 -5.04 19.85
N GLN A 196 -12.12 -5.51 19.03
CA GLN A 196 -12.34 -6.94 18.83
C GLN A 196 -11.12 -7.62 18.21
N THR A 197 -10.49 -6.99 17.22
CA THR A 197 -9.28 -7.51 16.55
C THR A 197 -8.12 -7.59 17.52
N LEU A 198 -7.86 -6.55 18.31
CA LEU A 198 -6.79 -6.57 19.32
C LEU A 198 -7.00 -7.64 20.37
N SER A 199 -8.22 -7.76 20.86
CA SER A 199 -8.60 -8.80 21.84
C SER A 199 -8.36 -10.21 21.29
N ALA A 200 -8.78 -10.49 20.05
CA ALA A 200 -8.57 -11.79 19.41
C ALA A 200 -7.09 -12.14 19.22
N LEU A 201 -6.22 -11.13 19.08
CA LEU A 201 -4.78 -11.30 18.91
C LEU A 201 -3.98 -11.22 20.23
N ASN A 202 -4.64 -11.02 21.37
CA ASN A 202 -4.01 -10.71 22.66
C ASN A 202 -3.07 -9.50 22.57
N TYR A 203 -3.52 -8.44 21.89
CA TYR A 203 -2.87 -7.14 21.82
C TYR A 203 -3.67 -6.11 22.59
N THR A 204 -2.98 -5.06 23.05
CA THR A 204 -3.57 -3.82 23.59
C THR A 204 -3.27 -2.67 22.66
N GLY A 205 -3.96 -1.54 22.80
CA GLY A 205 -3.65 -0.34 22.03
C GLY A 205 -4.79 0.65 21.97
N THR A 206 -4.58 1.70 21.21
CA THR A 206 -5.53 2.80 21.06
C THR A 206 -5.78 3.08 19.58
N ILE A 207 -7.00 3.52 19.27
CA ILE A 207 -7.33 4.09 17.96
C ILE A 207 -7.85 5.51 18.14
N LYS A 208 -7.34 6.42 17.33
CA LYS A 208 -7.88 7.78 17.15
C LYS A 208 -8.43 7.90 15.74
N VAL A 209 -9.66 8.36 15.61
CA VAL A 209 -10.23 8.78 14.32
C VAL A 209 -10.20 10.30 14.27
N ASP A 210 -9.68 10.87 13.19
CA ASP A 210 -9.37 12.31 13.10
C ASP A 210 -9.80 12.87 11.75
N GLN A 211 -10.77 13.78 11.75
CA GLN A 211 -11.13 14.52 10.56
C GLN A 211 -10.15 15.67 10.36
N THR A 212 -9.34 15.62 9.32
CA THR A 212 -8.26 16.56 9.12
C THR A 212 -7.86 16.70 7.66
N ASN A 213 -7.20 17.81 7.33
CA ASN A 213 -6.47 18.00 6.09
C ASN A 213 -4.96 17.76 6.25
N ASP A 214 -4.50 17.49 7.48
CA ASP A 214 -3.08 17.25 7.78
C ASP A 214 -2.76 15.77 7.64
N PHE A 215 -2.37 15.39 6.43
CA PHE A 215 -1.95 14.05 6.07
C PHE A 215 -0.42 13.99 5.98
N ILE A 216 0.15 12.85 6.33
CA ILE A 216 1.57 12.60 6.07
C ILE A 216 1.77 12.56 4.56
N VAL A 217 2.72 13.38 4.06
CA VAL A 217 3.05 13.46 2.64
C VAL A 217 4.39 12.78 2.41
N PHE A 218 4.42 11.85 1.47
CA PHE A 218 5.62 11.13 1.09
C PHE A 218 6.14 11.63 -0.26
N THR A 219 7.44 11.91 -0.31
CA THR A 219 8.15 12.24 -1.55
C THR A 219 9.16 11.13 -1.87
N PRO A 220 9.52 10.94 -3.16
CA PRO A 220 10.61 10.04 -3.51
C PRO A 220 11.90 10.41 -2.77
N HIS A 221 12.54 9.43 -2.15
CA HIS A 221 13.84 9.65 -1.54
C HIS A 221 14.89 9.78 -2.65
N GLN A 222 15.51 10.94 -2.77
CA GLN A 222 16.65 11.14 -3.65
C GLN A 222 17.89 10.64 -2.92
N ASP A 223 18.44 9.49 -3.36
CA ASP A 223 19.80 9.11 -2.95
C ASP A 223 20.75 10.17 -3.55
N ASN A 224 21.19 11.15 -2.76
CA ASN A 224 22.31 12.00 -3.13
C ASN A 224 23.56 11.10 -3.21
N GLU A 225 23.79 10.49 -4.35
CA GLU A 225 25.10 9.99 -4.70
C GLU A 225 26.03 11.22 -4.76
N ILE A 226 26.68 11.50 -3.62
CA ILE A 226 27.88 12.32 -3.63
C ILE A 226 28.86 11.54 -4.50
N LYS A 227 28.91 11.87 -5.81
CA LYS A 227 30.02 11.49 -6.65
C LYS A 227 31.26 12.05 -5.96
N ARG A 228 31.94 11.23 -5.16
CA ARG A 228 33.30 11.52 -4.73
C ARG A 228 34.09 11.59 -6.02
N GLY A 229 34.29 12.81 -6.50
CA GLY A 229 35.22 13.08 -7.56
C GLY A 229 36.57 12.53 -7.14
N VAL A 230 37.02 11.53 -7.84
CA VAL A 230 38.43 11.13 -7.81
C VAL A 230 39.18 12.31 -8.41
N LEU A 231 39.81 13.13 -7.57
CA LEU A 231 40.83 14.05 -7.99
C LEU A 231 42.04 13.16 -8.38
N VAL A 232 42.34 13.13 -9.67
CA VAL A 232 43.57 12.64 -10.25
C VAL A 232 44.60 13.77 -10.17
#